data_cac2aec283a963c95274656eb6391376
#
_entry.id   cac2aec283a963c95274656eb6391376
#
_cell.length_a   1.000
_cell.length_b   1.000
_cell.length_c   1.000
_cell.angle_alpha   90.00
_cell.angle_beta   90.00
_cell.angle_gamma   90.00
#
_symmetry.space_group_name_H-M   'P 1'
#
loop_
_entity.id
_entity.type
_entity.pdbx_description
1 polymer ?
#
loop_
_entity_poly.entity_id
_entity_poly.type
_entity_poly.pdbx_seq_one_letter_code
_entity_poly.pdbx_strand_id
1 'polypeptide(L)'
;DGCWMDMMQTLSQELSVPRGQIESAVRLMDEGNTIPFIARYRKEATGGLDDTVLSNLSERLSYLRNLEKRRQEVFALVEESGKLEGRELEQLRAALEKAQMLSEIEDLYRPYRPKRRTRASVARERGLEGLAHFLKEQRPGGDLQREATKYVDPDKEVPDTAAAIAGAGDILAEELSDSARLRGQLREYLQKNAQISTTMGTKENKIYQMYSEYSESIRKIPSHRVLAIDRGEREEALKVNVEIDHEHCVQL
;
A
#
# COMPACT_ATOMS: atom_id res chain seq x y z
N ASP A 1 0.10 24.77 -12.14
CA ASP A 1 0.73 23.68 -12.90
C ASP A 1 1.67 22.92 -11.95
N GLY A 2 1.06 22.09 -11.09
CA GLY A 2 1.84 21.39 -10.06
C GLY A 2 2.10 19.95 -10.45
N CYS A 3 3.06 19.70 -11.34
CA CYS A 3 3.65 18.37 -11.42
C CYS A 3 4.57 18.20 -10.21
N TRP A 4 4.25 17.29 -9.31
CA TRP A 4 4.98 17.06 -8.06
C TRP A 4 6.27 16.26 -8.29
N MET A 5 6.44 15.70 -9.49
CA MET A 5 7.61 14.91 -9.84
C MET A 5 8.14 15.31 -11.24
N ASP A 6 9.44 15.54 -11.36
CA ASP A 6 10.08 15.61 -12.68
C ASP A 6 10.23 14.18 -13.25
N MET A 7 9.19 13.71 -13.94
CA MET A 7 9.16 12.37 -14.51
C MET A 7 10.29 12.13 -15.51
N MET A 8 10.68 13.13 -16.28
CA MET A 8 11.76 13.00 -17.27
C MET A 8 13.10 12.78 -16.60
N GLN A 9 13.35 13.49 -15.49
CA GLN A 9 14.57 13.31 -14.71
C GLN A 9 14.59 11.93 -14.04
N THR A 10 13.47 11.51 -13.47
CA THR A 10 13.34 10.18 -12.84
C THR A 10 13.59 9.06 -13.84
N LEU A 11 12.96 9.10 -15.01
CA LEU A 11 13.14 8.11 -16.07
C LEU A 11 14.58 8.09 -16.60
N SER A 12 15.19 9.26 -16.74
CA SER A 12 16.59 9.39 -17.17
C SER A 12 17.54 8.68 -16.20
N GLN A 13 17.34 8.85 -14.91
CA GLN A 13 18.15 8.21 -13.87
C GLN A 13 17.91 6.70 -13.79
N GLU A 14 16.66 6.27 -13.78
CA GLU A 14 16.30 4.85 -13.67
C GLU A 14 16.77 4.02 -14.86
N LEU A 15 16.63 4.55 -16.07
CA LEU A 15 16.99 3.84 -17.31
C LEU A 15 18.43 4.10 -17.76
N SER A 16 19.15 4.99 -17.07
CA SER A 16 20.51 5.43 -17.46
C SER A 16 20.57 5.96 -18.90
N VAL A 17 19.54 6.68 -19.32
CA VAL A 17 19.40 7.28 -20.66
C VAL A 17 19.38 8.81 -20.51
N PRO A 18 20.11 9.55 -21.36
CA PRO A 18 20.10 11.01 -21.32
C PRO A 18 18.70 11.60 -21.39
N ARG A 19 18.43 12.62 -20.57
CA ARG A 19 17.11 13.27 -20.45
C ARG A 19 16.51 13.68 -21.81
N GLY A 20 17.31 14.27 -22.69
CA GLY A 20 16.84 14.71 -24.01
C GLY A 20 16.38 13.56 -24.91
N GLN A 21 16.99 12.36 -24.77
CA GLN A 21 16.53 11.16 -25.47
C GLN A 21 15.22 10.64 -24.89
N ILE A 22 15.05 10.67 -23.57
CA ILE A 22 13.79 10.35 -22.89
C ILE A 22 12.67 11.27 -23.36
N GLU A 23 12.90 12.60 -23.33
CA GLU A 23 11.91 13.60 -23.76
C GLU A 23 11.49 13.41 -25.22
N SER A 24 12.44 13.11 -26.10
CA SER A 24 12.16 12.84 -27.52
C SER A 24 11.35 11.55 -27.71
N ALA A 25 11.70 10.49 -27.00
CA ALA A 25 10.98 9.21 -27.07
C ALA A 25 9.56 9.34 -26.51
N VAL A 26 9.39 9.99 -25.38
CA VAL A 26 8.07 10.23 -24.76
C VAL A 26 7.19 11.06 -25.67
N ARG A 27 7.73 12.13 -26.29
CA ARG A 27 6.97 12.93 -27.25
C ARG A 27 6.48 12.09 -28.43
N LEU A 28 7.35 11.24 -29.01
CA LEU A 28 6.96 10.35 -30.11
C LEU A 28 5.89 9.34 -29.70
N MET A 29 5.95 8.80 -28.49
CA MET A 29 4.91 7.91 -27.94
C MET A 29 3.59 8.65 -27.76
N ASP A 30 3.61 9.87 -27.23
CA ASP A 30 2.43 10.70 -27.04
C ASP A 30 1.79 11.17 -28.36
N GLU A 31 2.57 11.24 -29.43
CA GLU A 31 2.09 11.45 -30.80
C GLU A 31 1.41 10.18 -31.40
N GLY A 32 1.39 9.07 -30.66
CA GLY A 32 0.75 7.82 -31.06
C GLY A 32 1.63 6.87 -31.88
N ASN A 33 2.94 7.14 -31.95
CA ASN A 33 3.86 6.23 -32.63
C ASN A 33 4.06 4.94 -31.82
N THR A 34 4.07 3.80 -32.50
CA THR A 34 4.35 2.50 -31.85
C THR A 34 5.84 2.33 -31.55
N ILE A 35 6.16 1.55 -30.51
CA ILE A 35 7.55 1.28 -30.11
C ILE A 35 8.38 0.70 -31.29
N PRO A 36 7.93 -0.30 -32.05
CA PRO A 36 8.68 -0.79 -33.21
C PRO A 36 8.92 0.26 -34.28
N PHE A 37 7.97 1.18 -34.47
CA PHE A 37 8.14 2.28 -35.41
C PHE A 37 9.22 3.25 -34.96
N ILE A 38 9.20 3.65 -33.67
CA ILE A 38 10.21 4.55 -33.10
C ILE A 38 11.59 3.93 -33.18
N ALA A 39 11.76 2.68 -32.76
CA ALA A 39 13.04 1.97 -32.78
C ALA A 39 13.63 1.84 -34.19
N ARG A 40 12.78 1.66 -35.20
CA ARG A 40 13.22 1.44 -36.57
C ARG A 40 13.42 2.73 -37.37
N TYR A 41 12.52 3.70 -37.21
CA TYR A 41 12.44 4.87 -38.10
C TYR A 41 12.74 6.20 -37.42
N ARG A 42 12.95 6.24 -36.10
CA ARG A 42 13.21 7.46 -35.33
C ARG A 42 14.50 7.40 -34.49
N LYS A 43 15.46 6.61 -34.93
CA LYS A 43 16.75 6.43 -34.23
C LYS A 43 17.48 7.74 -33.99
N GLU A 44 17.48 8.64 -34.98
CA GLU A 44 18.14 9.94 -34.87
C GLU A 44 17.53 10.82 -33.77
N ALA A 45 16.18 10.78 -33.63
CA ALA A 45 15.48 11.57 -32.64
C ALA A 45 15.65 11.03 -31.22
N THR A 46 15.81 9.71 -31.06
CA THR A 46 15.92 9.03 -29.76
C THR A 46 17.36 8.67 -29.38
N GLY A 47 18.35 9.01 -30.23
CA GLY A 47 19.74 8.63 -30.01
C GLY A 47 20.00 7.12 -30.09
N GLY A 48 19.15 6.38 -30.85
CA GLY A 48 19.33 4.96 -31.12
C GLY A 48 18.78 4.01 -30.04
N LEU A 49 17.80 4.44 -29.27
CA LEU A 49 17.12 3.57 -28.29
C LEU A 49 16.51 2.36 -29.00
N ASP A 50 16.78 1.17 -28.47
CA ASP A 50 16.23 -0.10 -28.98
C ASP A 50 14.82 -0.38 -28.44
N ASP A 51 14.19 -1.44 -28.99
CA ASP A 51 12.84 -1.87 -28.61
C ASP A 51 12.72 -2.17 -27.11
N THR A 52 13.76 -2.73 -26.50
CA THR A 52 13.75 -3.13 -25.08
C THR A 52 13.75 -1.90 -24.19
N VAL A 53 14.63 -0.94 -24.45
CA VAL A 53 14.70 0.31 -23.69
C VAL A 53 13.42 1.12 -23.88
N LEU A 54 12.88 1.20 -25.09
CA LEU A 54 11.62 1.91 -25.38
C LEU A 54 10.42 1.23 -24.69
N SER A 55 10.37 -0.09 -24.63
CA SER A 55 9.33 -0.83 -23.91
C SER A 55 9.39 -0.56 -22.41
N ASN A 56 10.58 -0.66 -21.82
CA ASN A 56 10.79 -0.35 -20.41
C ASN A 56 10.42 1.12 -20.10
N LEU A 57 10.80 2.04 -20.97
CA LEU A 57 10.44 3.46 -20.87
C LEU A 57 8.91 3.64 -20.89
N SER A 58 8.22 3.00 -21.80
CA SER A 58 6.75 3.08 -21.96
C SER A 58 6.02 2.56 -20.71
N GLU A 59 6.43 1.40 -20.20
CA GLU A 59 5.85 0.81 -18.99
C GLU A 59 6.09 1.69 -17.78
N ARG A 60 7.33 2.16 -17.61
CA ARG A 60 7.69 2.99 -16.46
C ARG A 60 7.04 4.37 -16.51
N LEU A 61 6.95 4.98 -17.69
CA LEU A 61 6.24 6.23 -17.92
C LEU A 61 4.75 6.10 -17.55
N SER A 62 4.11 5.02 -18.00
CA SER A 62 2.71 4.75 -17.66
C SER A 62 2.50 4.60 -16.16
N TYR A 63 3.40 3.89 -15.48
CA TYR A 63 3.39 3.76 -14.02
C TYR A 63 3.53 5.11 -13.31
N LEU A 64 4.52 5.92 -13.70
CA LEU A 64 4.76 7.23 -13.09
C LEU A 64 3.59 8.22 -13.33
N ARG A 65 2.98 8.17 -14.51
CA ARG A 65 1.76 8.96 -14.81
C ARG A 65 0.59 8.54 -13.92
N ASN A 66 0.39 7.25 -13.72
CA ASN A 66 -0.63 6.74 -12.80
C ASN A 66 -0.34 7.13 -11.35
N LEU A 67 0.91 7.04 -10.92
CA LEU A 67 1.36 7.45 -9.60
C LEU A 67 1.06 8.92 -9.35
N GLU A 68 1.43 9.80 -10.31
CA GLU A 68 1.22 11.24 -10.22
C GLU A 68 -0.27 11.60 -10.20
N LYS A 69 -1.04 10.99 -11.10
CA LYS A 69 -2.51 11.16 -11.13
C LYS A 69 -3.13 10.77 -9.80
N ARG A 70 -2.75 9.60 -9.25
CA ARG A 70 -3.29 9.13 -7.98
C ARG A 70 -2.92 10.01 -6.81
N ARG A 71 -1.70 10.55 -6.80
CA ARG A 71 -1.20 11.51 -5.81
C ARG A 71 -2.09 12.77 -5.76
N GLN A 72 -2.36 13.36 -6.93
CA GLN A 72 -3.22 14.54 -7.07
C GLN A 72 -4.66 14.25 -6.66
N GLU A 73 -5.23 13.12 -7.08
CA GLU A 73 -6.57 12.70 -6.69
C GLU A 73 -6.70 12.55 -5.17
N VAL A 74 -5.75 11.88 -4.53
CA VAL A 74 -5.77 11.67 -3.08
C VAL A 74 -5.66 12.99 -2.33
N PHE A 75 -4.76 13.89 -2.76
CA PHE A 75 -4.63 15.19 -2.14
C PHE A 75 -5.93 16.00 -2.23
N ALA A 76 -6.53 16.07 -3.41
CA ALA A 76 -7.81 16.76 -3.63
C ALA A 76 -8.94 16.17 -2.78
N LEU A 77 -9.06 14.84 -2.71
CA LEU A 77 -10.09 14.17 -1.90
C LEU A 77 -9.94 14.46 -0.41
N VAL A 78 -8.72 14.54 0.10
CA VAL A 78 -8.49 14.86 1.52
C VAL A 78 -8.75 16.33 1.81
N GLU A 79 -8.31 17.23 0.93
CA GLU A 79 -8.58 18.67 1.01
C GLU A 79 -10.08 18.95 1.00
N GLU A 80 -10.83 18.40 0.04
CA GLU A 80 -12.29 18.56 -0.07
C GLU A 80 -13.04 17.97 1.13
N SER A 81 -12.48 16.92 1.77
CA SER A 81 -13.11 16.32 2.95
C SER A 81 -13.13 17.22 4.18
N GLY A 82 -12.28 18.26 4.22
CA GLY A 82 -12.10 19.16 5.37
C GLY A 82 -11.57 18.48 6.64
N LYS A 83 -11.03 17.25 6.53
CA LYS A 83 -10.50 16.52 7.67
C LYS A 83 -9.12 17.01 8.13
N LEU A 84 -8.38 17.64 7.24
CA LEU A 84 -7.10 18.26 7.50
C LEU A 84 -7.09 19.70 7.00
N GLU A 85 -6.43 20.56 7.78
CA GLU A 85 -6.27 21.97 7.43
C GLU A 85 -4.86 22.46 7.75
N GLY A 86 -4.46 23.55 7.10
CA GLY A 86 -3.22 24.25 7.38
C GLY A 86 -1.98 23.34 7.38
N ARG A 87 -1.28 23.28 8.51
CA ARG A 87 -0.02 22.55 8.64
C ARG A 87 -0.14 21.04 8.41
N GLU A 88 -1.25 20.44 8.80
CA GLU A 88 -1.47 18.99 8.65
C GLU A 88 -1.67 18.62 7.18
N LEU A 89 -2.38 19.45 6.42
CA LEU A 89 -2.56 19.27 4.98
C LEU A 89 -1.22 19.40 4.23
N GLU A 90 -0.37 20.36 4.62
CA GLU A 90 0.98 20.51 4.05
C GLU A 90 1.90 19.32 4.40
N GLN A 91 1.76 18.73 5.59
CA GLN A 91 2.49 17.50 5.95
C GLN A 91 2.06 16.32 5.08
N LEU A 92 0.76 16.16 4.83
CA LEU A 92 0.24 15.14 3.92
C LEU A 92 0.80 15.35 2.51
N ARG A 93 0.79 16.60 2.01
CA ARG A 93 1.34 16.94 0.70
C ARG A 93 2.81 16.53 0.59
N ALA A 94 3.63 16.91 1.56
CA ALA A 94 5.04 16.53 1.60
C ALA A 94 5.26 15.01 1.69
N ALA A 95 4.39 14.27 2.38
CA ALA A 95 4.45 12.82 2.43
C ALA A 95 4.05 12.18 1.09
N LEU A 96 3.01 12.69 0.42
CA LEU A 96 2.60 12.25 -0.91
C LEU A 96 3.69 12.53 -1.96
N GLU A 97 4.39 13.66 -1.88
CA GLU A 97 5.52 13.99 -2.78
C GLU A 97 6.66 12.98 -2.69
N LYS A 98 6.93 12.46 -1.49
CA LYS A 98 7.99 11.47 -1.24
C LYS A 98 7.61 10.04 -1.63
N ALA A 99 6.32 9.74 -1.75
CA ALA A 99 5.85 8.40 -2.08
C ALA A 99 6.32 7.98 -3.49
N GLN A 100 6.94 6.82 -3.57
CA GLN A 100 7.49 6.25 -4.82
C GLN A 100 6.63 5.12 -5.39
N MET A 101 5.69 4.60 -4.57
CA MET A 101 4.80 3.50 -4.95
C MET A 101 3.33 3.86 -4.71
N LEU A 102 2.45 3.31 -5.56
CA LEU A 102 1.00 3.47 -5.39
C LEU A 102 0.52 2.98 -4.01
N SER A 103 1.13 1.91 -3.49
CA SER A 103 0.80 1.39 -2.16
C SER A 103 1.08 2.38 -1.03
N GLU A 104 2.12 3.20 -1.15
CA GLU A 104 2.44 4.25 -0.17
C GLU A 104 1.41 5.37 -0.21
N ILE A 105 0.96 5.77 -1.41
CA ILE A 105 -0.11 6.75 -1.57
C ILE A 105 -1.43 6.23 -0.96
N GLU A 106 -1.78 4.96 -1.22
CA GLU A 106 -2.97 4.35 -0.65
C GLU A 106 -2.90 4.24 0.89
N ASP A 107 -1.72 3.97 1.44
CA ASP A 107 -1.51 3.93 2.89
C ASP A 107 -1.68 5.33 3.51
N LEU A 108 -1.18 6.39 2.85
CA LEU A 108 -1.38 7.78 3.28
C LEU A 108 -2.85 8.21 3.20
N TYR A 109 -3.59 7.73 2.21
CA TYR A 109 -5.02 8.04 2.04
C TYR A 109 -5.93 7.26 3.00
N ARG A 110 -5.50 6.09 3.46
CA ARG A 110 -6.33 5.15 4.22
C ARG A 110 -7.07 5.75 5.42
N PRO A 111 -6.45 6.59 6.28
CA PRO A 111 -7.15 7.22 7.41
C PRO A 111 -8.30 8.14 6.99
N TYR A 112 -8.22 8.72 5.79
CA TYR A 112 -9.16 9.74 5.29
C TYR A 112 -10.24 9.16 4.39
N ARG A 113 -10.05 7.92 3.92
CA ARG A 113 -11.00 7.22 3.06
C ARG A 113 -12.36 7.10 3.75
N PRO A 114 -13.47 7.34 3.03
CA PRO A 114 -14.80 7.04 3.55
C PRO A 114 -14.89 5.55 3.95
N LYS A 115 -15.17 5.28 5.22
CA LYS A 115 -15.27 3.92 5.74
C LYS A 115 -16.73 3.55 5.91
N ARG A 116 -17.04 2.26 5.65
CA ARG A 116 -18.30 1.67 6.10
C ARG A 116 -18.30 1.60 7.63
N ARG A 117 -19.49 1.38 8.23
CA ARG A 117 -19.60 1.18 9.67
C ARG A 117 -18.69 0.04 10.13
N THR A 118 -17.70 0.38 10.95
CA THR A 118 -16.70 -0.56 11.50
C THR A 118 -16.95 -0.74 13.00
N ARG A 119 -16.34 -1.75 13.63
CA ARG A 119 -16.38 -1.90 15.08
C ARG A 119 -15.80 -0.67 15.79
N ALA A 120 -14.75 -0.10 15.25
CA ALA A 120 -14.15 1.13 15.77
C ALA A 120 -15.09 2.35 15.65
N SER A 121 -15.82 2.52 14.52
CA SER A 121 -16.79 3.61 14.41
C SER A 121 -17.94 3.47 15.40
N VAL A 122 -18.42 2.24 15.62
CA VAL A 122 -19.43 1.94 16.65
C VAL A 122 -18.88 2.27 18.06
N ALA A 123 -17.65 1.89 18.35
CA ALA A 123 -17.01 2.20 19.62
C ALA A 123 -16.87 3.72 19.86
N ARG A 124 -16.58 4.49 18.82
CA ARG A 124 -16.57 5.98 18.89
C ARG A 124 -17.97 6.55 19.14
N GLU A 125 -19.00 6.03 18.47
CA GLU A 125 -20.40 6.39 18.71
C GLU A 125 -20.81 6.13 20.15
N ARG A 126 -20.28 5.07 20.79
CA ARG A 126 -20.47 4.74 22.19
C ARG A 126 -19.66 5.60 23.17
N GLY A 127 -18.81 6.51 22.66
CA GLY A 127 -18.03 7.45 23.47
C GLY A 127 -16.74 6.87 24.06
N LEU A 128 -16.20 5.78 23.47
CA LEU A 128 -15.03 5.07 23.99
C LEU A 128 -13.67 5.64 23.53
N GLU A 129 -13.67 6.74 22.80
CA GLU A 129 -12.47 7.37 22.25
C GLU A 129 -11.50 7.85 23.35
N GLY A 130 -12.04 8.41 24.45
CA GLY A 130 -11.24 8.82 25.60
C GLY A 130 -10.52 7.64 26.28
N LEU A 131 -11.17 6.47 26.37
CA LEU A 131 -10.55 5.25 26.90
C LEU A 131 -9.48 4.71 25.95
N ALA A 132 -9.70 4.78 24.63
CA ALA A 132 -8.69 4.43 23.64
C ALA A 132 -7.45 5.32 23.76
N HIS A 133 -7.64 6.62 23.96
CA HIS A 133 -6.54 7.56 24.19
C HIS A 133 -5.76 7.22 25.47
N PHE A 134 -6.46 6.93 26.58
CA PHE A 134 -5.82 6.49 27.83
C PHE A 134 -4.98 5.24 27.64
N LEU A 135 -5.50 4.23 26.91
CA LEU A 135 -4.75 3.01 26.57
C LEU A 135 -3.49 3.30 25.75
N LYS A 136 -3.60 4.20 24.78
CA LYS A 136 -2.49 4.59 23.89
C LYS A 136 -1.36 5.28 24.62
N GLU A 137 -1.66 6.07 25.66
CA GLU A 137 -0.65 6.77 26.45
C GLU A 137 0.19 5.85 27.34
N GLN A 138 -0.28 4.63 27.65
CA GLN A 138 0.43 3.63 28.45
C GLN A 138 1.08 4.22 29.73
N ARG A 139 0.36 5.10 30.46
CA ARG A 139 0.90 5.80 31.63
C ARG A 139 1.31 4.79 32.71
N PRO A 140 2.55 4.88 33.25
CA PRO A 140 2.96 4.04 34.35
C PRO A 140 2.03 4.25 35.59
N GLY A 141 1.52 3.15 36.14
CA GLY A 141 0.61 3.19 37.31
C GLY A 141 -0.85 3.52 36.98
N GLY A 142 -1.22 3.59 35.69
CA GLY A 142 -2.62 3.73 35.28
C GLY A 142 -3.43 2.47 35.59
N ASP A 143 -4.53 2.62 36.32
CA ASP A 143 -5.48 1.53 36.58
C ASP A 143 -6.53 1.51 35.46
N LEU A 144 -6.34 0.59 34.53
CA LEU A 144 -7.22 0.41 33.36
C LEU A 144 -8.67 0.09 33.78
N GLN A 145 -8.85 -0.76 34.77
CA GLN A 145 -10.21 -1.14 35.23
C GLN A 145 -10.96 0.05 35.83
N ARG A 146 -10.26 0.83 36.65
CA ARG A 146 -10.81 2.04 37.23
C ARG A 146 -11.13 3.09 36.16
N GLU A 147 -10.27 3.26 35.17
CA GLU A 147 -10.53 4.18 34.05
C GLU A 147 -11.71 3.72 33.22
N ALA A 148 -11.76 2.43 32.85
CA ALA A 148 -12.83 1.84 32.04
C ALA A 148 -14.21 1.98 32.71
N THR A 149 -14.29 1.98 34.06
CA THR A 149 -15.54 2.17 34.81
C THR A 149 -16.25 3.47 34.44
N LYS A 150 -15.50 4.52 34.10
CA LYS A 150 -16.05 5.83 33.72
C LYS A 150 -16.81 5.81 32.38
N TYR A 151 -16.58 4.79 31.56
CA TYR A 151 -17.15 4.64 30.22
C TYR A 151 -18.25 3.57 30.16
N VAL A 152 -18.57 2.95 31.28
CA VAL A 152 -19.70 2.01 31.36
C VAL A 152 -21.00 2.80 31.24
N ASP A 153 -21.79 2.48 30.22
CA ASP A 153 -23.07 3.12 29.92
C ASP A 153 -23.97 2.11 29.19
N PRO A 154 -24.86 1.42 29.91
CA PRO A 154 -25.78 0.45 29.30
C PRO A 154 -26.67 1.04 28.22
N ASP A 155 -27.04 2.32 28.31
CA ASP A 155 -27.87 2.99 27.29
C ASP A 155 -27.13 3.16 25.96
N LYS A 156 -25.80 3.19 26.01
CA LYS A 156 -24.91 3.20 24.85
C LYS A 156 -24.37 1.81 24.49
N GLU A 157 -25.00 0.75 24.98
CA GLU A 157 -24.57 -0.62 24.75
C GLU A 157 -23.15 -0.94 25.26
N VAL A 158 -22.73 -0.30 26.37
CA VAL A 158 -21.48 -0.59 27.09
C VAL A 158 -21.82 -1.07 28.49
N PRO A 159 -22.21 -2.35 28.65
CA PRO A 159 -22.77 -2.86 29.91
C PRO A 159 -21.76 -3.00 31.03
N ASP A 160 -20.47 -3.14 30.72
CA ASP A 160 -19.40 -3.39 31.69
C ASP A 160 -18.05 -2.86 31.25
N THR A 161 -17.06 -2.95 32.11
CA THR A 161 -15.68 -2.52 31.83
C THR A 161 -15.00 -3.36 30.73
N ALA A 162 -15.35 -4.63 30.62
CA ALA A 162 -14.80 -5.50 29.57
C ALA A 162 -15.27 -5.06 28.18
N ALA A 163 -16.54 -4.72 28.02
CA ALA A 163 -17.09 -4.15 26.78
C ALA A 163 -16.46 -2.79 26.45
N ALA A 164 -16.25 -1.94 27.46
CA ALA A 164 -15.57 -0.66 27.27
C ALA A 164 -14.13 -0.85 26.77
N ILE A 165 -13.35 -1.73 27.40
CA ILE A 165 -11.96 -2.02 27.01
C ILE A 165 -11.90 -2.65 25.61
N ALA A 166 -12.80 -3.59 25.30
CA ALA A 166 -12.87 -4.20 23.97
C ALA A 166 -13.14 -3.16 22.87
N GLY A 167 -14.11 -2.25 23.09
CA GLY A 167 -14.42 -1.19 22.14
C GLY A 167 -13.27 -0.19 21.99
N ALA A 168 -12.61 0.20 23.06
CA ALA A 168 -11.41 1.03 23.02
C ALA A 168 -10.27 0.32 22.24
N GLY A 169 -10.12 -0.99 22.42
CA GLY A 169 -9.20 -1.82 21.66
C GLY A 169 -9.51 -1.85 20.16
N ASP A 170 -10.78 -1.91 19.76
CA ASP A 170 -11.20 -1.84 18.37
C ASP A 170 -10.80 -0.49 17.70
N ILE A 171 -10.90 0.62 18.45
CA ILE A 171 -10.45 1.95 17.98
C ILE A 171 -8.93 1.94 17.74
N LEU A 172 -8.14 1.46 18.70
CA LEU A 172 -6.69 1.38 18.58
C LEU A 172 -6.25 0.45 17.46
N ALA A 173 -6.90 -0.70 17.30
CA ALA A 173 -6.61 -1.64 16.22
C ALA A 173 -6.84 -1.02 14.83
N GLU A 174 -7.90 -0.20 14.67
CA GLU A 174 -8.14 0.54 13.45
C GLU A 174 -7.06 1.60 13.21
N GLU A 175 -6.69 2.39 14.23
CA GLU A 175 -5.63 3.40 14.11
C GLU A 175 -4.28 2.78 13.72
N LEU A 176 -3.90 1.67 14.34
CA LEU A 176 -2.68 0.94 14.02
C LEU A 176 -2.72 0.39 12.58
N SER A 177 -3.84 -0.21 12.20
CA SER A 177 -4.04 -0.75 10.84
C SER A 177 -3.97 0.33 9.76
N ASP A 178 -4.36 1.56 10.08
CA ASP A 178 -4.36 2.69 9.15
C ASP A 178 -3.05 3.48 9.15
N SER A 179 -2.13 3.17 10.07
CA SER A 179 -0.84 3.86 10.16
C SER A 179 0.04 3.57 8.94
N ALA A 180 0.25 4.58 8.08
CA ALA A 180 1.13 4.46 6.91
C ALA A 180 2.57 4.07 7.31
N ARG A 181 3.07 4.57 8.45
CA ARG A 181 4.40 4.23 8.98
C ARG A 181 4.51 2.75 9.31
N LEU A 182 3.57 2.21 10.09
CA LEU A 182 3.58 0.79 10.48
C LEU A 182 3.40 -0.12 9.26
N ARG A 183 2.52 0.24 8.33
CA ARG A 183 2.33 -0.50 7.08
C ARG A 183 3.59 -0.52 6.24
N GLY A 184 4.32 0.59 6.17
CA GLY A 184 5.62 0.67 5.50
C GLY A 184 6.66 -0.23 6.13
N GLN A 185 6.81 -0.20 7.46
CA GLN A 185 7.73 -1.06 8.22
C GLN A 185 7.39 -2.56 8.03
N LEU A 186 6.12 -2.92 8.14
CA LEU A 186 5.66 -4.30 7.89
C LEU A 186 5.94 -4.75 6.46
N ARG A 187 5.68 -3.90 5.47
CA ARG A 187 5.98 -4.22 4.06
C ARG A 187 7.46 -4.46 3.83
N GLU A 188 8.32 -3.62 4.39
CA GLU A 188 9.77 -3.79 4.31
C GLU A 188 10.23 -5.09 4.98
N TYR A 189 9.70 -5.39 6.16
CA TYR A 189 9.98 -6.64 6.86
C TYR A 189 9.52 -7.87 6.05
N LEU A 190 8.30 -7.85 5.51
CA LEU A 190 7.74 -8.90 4.67
C LEU A 190 8.60 -9.15 3.43
N GLN A 191 8.99 -8.10 2.72
CA GLN A 191 9.84 -8.22 1.53
C GLN A 191 11.18 -8.89 1.82
N LYS A 192 11.71 -8.72 3.02
CA LYS A 192 13.01 -9.29 3.43
C LYS A 192 12.91 -10.71 3.97
N ASN A 193 11.85 -11.03 4.70
CA ASN A 193 11.80 -12.20 5.58
C ASN A 193 10.65 -13.17 5.29
N ALA A 194 9.60 -12.73 4.57
CA ALA A 194 8.45 -13.58 4.35
C ALA A 194 8.72 -14.73 3.37
N GLN A 195 7.94 -15.80 3.53
CA GLN A 195 7.90 -16.94 2.63
C GLN A 195 6.52 -17.08 2.00
N ILE A 196 6.48 -17.45 0.74
CA ILE A 196 5.25 -17.93 0.11
C ILE A 196 5.16 -19.42 0.38
N SER A 197 4.05 -19.87 0.94
CA SER A 197 3.72 -21.28 1.06
C SER A 197 2.44 -21.60 0.32
N THR A 198 2.38 -22.79 -0.26
CA THR A 198 1.20 -23.27 -0.96
C THR A 198 0.80 -24.67 -0.50
N THR A 199 -0.49 -24.90 -0.47
CA THR A 199 -1.12 -26.19 -0.23
C THR A 199 -2.16 -26.47 -1.31
N MET A 200 -2.62 -27.72 -1.43
CA MET A 200 -3.70 -28.04 -2.37
C MET A 200 -4.98 -27.25 -2.05
N GLY A 201 -5.59 -26.75 -3.09
CA GLY A 201 -6.87 -26.05 -3.04
C GLY A 201 -8.07 -27.00 -3.07
N THR A 202 -9.23 -26.46 -3.42
CA THR A 202 -10.49 -27.22 -3.48
C THR A 202 -10.65 -28.01 -4.77
N LYS A 203 -9.99 -27.60 -5.87
CA LYS A 203 -10.02 -28.25 -7.17
C LYS A 203 -8.69 -28.97 -7.43
N GLU A 204 -8.72 -30.28 -7.42
CA GLU A 204 -7.54 -31.07 -7.76
C GLU A 204 -7.14 -30.86 -9.23
N ASN A 205 -5.89 -30.46 -9.43
CA ASN A 205 -5.28 -30.35 -10.73
C ASN A 205 -3.81 -30.80 -10.67
N LYS A 206 -3.53 -31.92 -11.34
CA LYS A 206 -2.19 -32.54 -11.34
C LYS A 206 -1.07 -31.62 -11.85
N ILE A 207 -1.39 -30.60 -12.63
CA ILE A 207 -0.42 -29.62 -13.14
C ILE A 207 0.26 -28.88 -11.97
N TYR A 208 -0.45 -28.65 -10.86
CA TYR A 208 0.05 -27.93 -9.69
C TYR A 208 0.56 -28.85 -8.58
N GLN A 209 0.67 -30.15 -8.82
CA GLN A 209 1.08 -31.09 -7.78
C GLN A 209 2.47 -30.80 -7.20
N MET A 210 3.37 -30.21 -7.99
CA MET A 210 4.69 -29.78 -7.51
C MET A 210 4.61 -28.62 -6.47
N TYR A 211 3.47 -27.97 -6.38
CA TYR A 211 3.19 -26.90 -5.40
C TYR A 211 2.26 -27.33 -4.27
N SER A 212 1.96 -28.64 -4.11
CA SER A 212 1.04 -29.14 -3.09
C SER A 212 1.52 -28.89 -1.66
N GLU A 213 2.82 -28.91 -1.45
CA GLU A 213 3.52 -28.60 -0.20
C GLU A 213 4.79 -27.83 -0.55
N TYR A 214 4.66 -26.57 -0.89
CA TYR A 214 5.77 -25.77 -1.36
C TYR A 214 5.95 -24.55 -0.47
N SER A 215 7.21 -24.18 -0.20
CA SER A 215 7.55 -22.96 0.49
C SER A 215 8.85 -22.38 -0.07
N GLU A 216 8.87 -21.08 -0.34
CA GLU A 216 10.05 -20.37 -0.81
C GLU A 216 10.04 -18.90 -0.34
N SER A 217 11.24 -18.37 -0.07
CA SER A 217 11.40 -16.95 0.30
C SER A 217 10.93 -16.03 -0.81
N ILE A 218 10.13 -15.02 -0.46
CA ILE A 218 9.66 -13.97 -1.39
C ILE A 218 10.82 -13.30 -2.12
N ARG A 219 11.98 -13.13 -1.46
CA ARG A 219 13.17 -12.53 -2.08
C ARG A 219 13.80 -13.36 -3.19
N LYS A 220 13.63 -14.67 -3.14
CA LYS A 220 14.37 -15.61 -4.00
C LYS A 220 13.51 -16.26 -5.07
N ILE A 221 12.17 -16.23 -4.88
CA ILE A 221 11.25 -16.89 -5.80
C ILE A 221 11.32 -16.25 -7.19
N PRO A 222 11.57 -17.03 -8.25
CA PRO A 222 11.60 -16.50 -9.62
C PRO A 222 10.20 -16.20 -10.15
N SER A 223 10.12 -15.22 -11.03
CA SER A 223 8.86 -14.68 -11.57
C SER A 223 7.95 -15.76 -12.20
N HIS A 224 8.52 -16.76 -12.89
CA HIS A 224 7.74 -17.83 -13.51
C HIS A 224 7.01 -18.70 -12.49
N ARG A 225 7.58 -18.90 -11.28
CA ARG A 225 6.92 -19.63 -10.19
C ARG A 225 5.81 -18.79 -9.56
N VAL A 226 6.05 -17.49 -9.37
CA VAL A 226 5.00 -16.58 -8.89
C VAL A 226 3.79 -16.62 -9.83
N LEU A 227 4.01 -16.55 -11.15
CA LEU A 227 2.95 -16.63 -12.13
C LEU A 227 2.22 -17.99 -12.14
N ALA A 228 2.95 -19.10 -11.93
CA ALA A 228 2.34 -20.43 -11.86
C ALA A 228 1.48 -20.58 -10.60
N ILE A 229 1.97 -20.11 -9.46
CA ILE A 229 1.25 -20.14 -8.17
C ILE A 229 -0.01 -19.25 -8.24
N ASP A 230 0.11 -18.02 -8.75
CA ASP A 230 -1.02 -17.10 -8.93
C ASP A 230 -2.10 -17.70 -9.86
N ARG A 231 -1.71 -18.38 -10.93
CA ARG A 231 -2.66 -19.12 -11.77
C ARG A 231 -3.34 -20.24 -11.00
N GLY A 232 -2.57 -21.04 -10.25
CA GLY A 232 -3.11 -22.15 -9.46
C GLY A 232 -4.09 -21.67 -8.40
N GLU A 233 -3.86 -20.52 -7.79
CA GLU A 233 -4.78 -19.89 -6.84
C GLU A 233 -6.06 -19.44 -7.53
N ARG A 234 -5.99 -18.77 -8.68
CA ARG A 234 -7.17 -18.35 -9.46
C ARG A 234 -8.02 -19.53 -9.95
N GLU A 235 -7.38 -20.65 -10.26
CA GLU A 235 -8.06 -21.88 -10.65
C GLU A 235 -8.58 -22.68 -9.44
N GLU A 236 -8.40 -22.18 -8.20
CA GLU A 236 -8.75 -22.84 -6.94
C GLU A 236 -8.03 -24.20 -6.73
N ALA A 237 -6.97 -24.45 -7.50
CA ALA A 237 -6.14 -25.64 -7.38
C ALA A 237 -5.09 -25.53 -6.27
N LEU A 238 -4.71 -24.32 -5.92
CA LEU A 238 -3.77 -24.01 -4.83
C LEU A 238 -4.41 -23.04 -3.84
N LYS A 239 -4.04 -23.21 -2.57
CA LYS A 239 -4.24 -22.21 -1.52
C LYS A 239 -2.89 -21.60 -1.20
N VAL A 240 -2.78 -20.28 -1.32
CA VAL A 240 -1.54 -19.54 -1.15
C VAL A 240 -1.56 -18.79 0.17
N ASN A 241 -0.46 -18.86 0.92
CA ASN A 241 -0.28 -18.12 2.15
C ASN A 241 1.08 -17.39 2.12
N VAL A 242 1.14 -16.29 2.86
CA VAL A 242 2.39 -15.58 3.15
C VAL A 242 2.71 -15.81 4.61
N GLU A 243 3.80 -16.50 4.87
CA GLU A 243 4.25 -16.83 6.22
C GLU A 243 5.27 -15.83 6.70
N ILE A 244 5.09 -15.37 7.93
CA ILE A 244 5.95 -14.40 8.61
C ILE A 244 6.13 -14.77 10.08
N ASP A 245 7.16 -14.21 10.70
CA ASP A 245 7.30 -14.21 12.14
C ASP A 245 6.34 -13.18 12.77
N HIS A 246 5.22 -13.69 13.30
CA HIS A 246 4.19 -12.86 13.93
C HIS A 246 4.70 -12.19 15.20
N GLU A 247 5.54 -12.85 16.00
CA GLU A 247 6.07 -12.29 17.25
C GLU A 247 6.92 -11.05 16.95
N HIS A 248 7.78 -11.15 15.95
CA HIS A 248 8.57 -10.00 15.51
C HIS A 248 7.70 -8.86 14.98
N CYS A 249 6.66 -9.17 14.20
CA CYS A 249 5.75 -8.15 13.68
C CYS A 249 5.00 -7.38 14.79
N VAL A 250 4.72 -8.02 15.92
CA VAL A 250 4.09 -7.35 17.09
C VAL A 250 5.06 -6.40 17.80
N GLN A 251 6.37 -6.59 17.63
CA GLN A 251 7.41 -5.74 18.26
C GLN A 251 7.78 -4.51 17.40
N LEU A 252 7.32 -4.42 16.16
CA LEU A 252 7.54 -3.27 15.26
C LEU A 252 6.68 -2.07 15.65
#